data_b7a33f153806bee8b58c71de43155abc
#
_entry.id   b7a33f153806bee8b58c71de43155abc
#
_cell.length_a   1.000
_cell.length_b   1.000
_cell.length_c   1.000
_cell.angle_alpha   90.00
_cell.angle_beta   90.00
_cell.angle_gamma   90.00
#
_symmetry.space_group_name_H-M   'P 1'
#
loop_
_entity.id
_entity.type
_entity.pdbx_description
1 polymer ?
#
loop_
_entity_poly.entity_id
_entity_poly.type
_entity_poly.pdbx_seq_one_letter_code
_entity_poly.pdbx_strand_id
1 'polypeptide(L)'
;MDVSFFTDGACATNEICSMEMQICMGLNFDLQYVTSFHFLDHFLDASFTMSISSDNDLDAATVRYNPKLHAMSLFILETALLIPSLVDVKDSLIAASALYLARAIVGVGEVIWNDQLVHHSRYEVENMSEIVSLLHHFLQHMEGNENMRATWKRFNTADYHFVPQKVSILPSDLKLP
;
A
#
# COMPACT_ATOMS: atom_id res chain seq x y z
N MET A 1 0.01 -21.86 17.74
CA MET A 1 -1.37 -21.73 17.20
C MET A 1 -1.59 -22.95 16.34
N ASP A 2 -2.65 -23.70 16.56
CA ASP A 2 -2.93 -24.88 15.76
C ASP A 2 -3.55 -24.47 14.42
N VAL A 3 -2.82 -24.73 13.32
CA VAL A 3 -3.27 -24.36 11.97
C VAL A 3 -4.52 -25.14 11.51
N SER A 4 -4.84 -26.28 12.14
CA SER A 4 -6.04 -27.04 11.85
C SER A 4 -7.32 -26.26 12.16
N PHE A 5 -7.25 -25.29 13.06
CA PHE A 5 -8.36 -24.40 13.39
C PHE A 5 -8.89 -23.62 12.17
N PHE A 6 -7.99 -23.20 11.25
CA PHE A 6 -8.39 -22.45 10.05
C PHE A 6 -9.12 -23.29 9.00
N THR A 7 -9.02 -24.61 9.10
CA THR A 7 -9.74 -25.55 8.23
C THR A 7 -11.01 -26.09 8.85
N ASP A 8 -11.43 -25.53 10.02
CA ASP A 8 -12.52 -26.07 10.84
C ASP A 8 -12.35 -27.58 11.16
N GLY A 9 -11.10 -27.99 11.35
CA GLY A 9 -10.73 -29.38 11.62
C GLY A 9 -10.77 -30.33 10.42
N ALA A 10 -11.00 -29.82 9.20
CA ALA A 10 -11.04 -30.65 7.99
C ALA A 10 -9.69 -31.27 7.64
N CYS A 11 -8.57 -30.60 8.00
CA CYS A 11 -7.22 -31.08 7.78
C CYS A 11 -6.45 -31.16 9.10
N ALA A 12 -5.71 -32.23 9.30
CA ALA A 12 -4.81 -32.34 10.44
C ALA A 12 -3.55 -31.48 10.23
N THR A 13 -2.94 -31.01 11.31
CA THR A 13 -1.73 -30.16 11.24
C THR A 13 -0.60 -30.82 10.46
N ASN A 14 -0.38 -32.13 10.60
CA ASN A 14 0.65 -32.85 9.86
C ASN A 14 0.36 -32.92 8.34
N GLU A 15 -0.91 -32.98 7.94
CA GLU A 15 -1.30 -32.95 6.53
C GLU A 15 -1.03 -31.58 5.92
N ILE A 16 -1.34 -30.50 6.65
CA ILE A 16 -1.06 -29.13 6.23
C ILE A 16 0.46 -28.93 6.07
N CYS A 17 1.27 -29.33 7.05
CA CYS A 17 2.74 -29.22 6.98
C CYS A 17 3.32 -30.09 5.82
N SER A 18 2.75 -31.27 5.58
CA SER A 18 3.19 -32.12 4.46
C SER A 18 2.88 -31.46 3.12
N MET A 19 1.70 -30.85 2.97
CA MET A 19 1.32 -30.14 1.75
C MET A 19 2.19 -28.90 1.53
N GLU A 20 2.48 -28.11 2.58
CA GLU A 20 3.40 -26.98 2.53
C GLU A 20 4.77 -27.40 1.96
N MET A 21 5.34 -28.48 2.49
CA MET A 21 6.60 -29.02 2.00
C MET A 21 6.52 -29.47 0.52
N GLN A 22 5.43 -30.12 0.12
CA GLN A 22 5.24 -30.54 -1.27
C GLN A 22 5.14 -29.34 -2.22
N ILE A 23 4.44 -28.27 -1.82
CA ILE A 23 4.35 -27.02 -2.58
C ILE A 23 5.74 -26.39 -2.72
N CYS A 24 6.49 -26.26 -1.62
CA CYS A 24 7.84 -25.70 -1.65
C CYS A 24 8.77 -26.52 -2.56
N MET A 25 8.72 -27.84 -2.49
CA MET A 25 9.49 -28.72 -3.37
C MET A 25 9.07 -28.57 -4.83
N GLY A 26 7.77 -28.51 -5.12
CA GLY A 26 7.24 -28.32 -6.48
C GLY A 26 7.66 -26.98 -7.10
N LEU A 27 7.83 -25.96 -6.28
CA LEU A 27 8.34 -24.64 -6.67
C LEU A 27 9.88 -24.55 -6.62
N ASN A 28 10.60 -25.63 -6.33
CA ASN A 28 12.05 -25.63 -6.10
C ASN A 28 12.48 -24.56 -5.05
N PHE A 29 11.64 -24.28 -4.06
CA PHE A 29 11.83 -23.22 -3.06
C PHE A 29 11.98 -21.83 -3.67
N ASP A 30 11.57 -21.62 -4.93
CA ASP A 30 11.50 -20.30 -5.54
C ASP A 30 10.21 -19.60 -5.09
N LEU A 31 10.30 -18.96 -3.91
CA LEU A 31 9.20 -18.26 -3.25
C LEU A 31 9.34 -16.73 -3.36
N GLN A 32 10.34 -16.28 -4.12
CA GLN A 32 10.60 -14.85 -4.28
C GLN A 32 9.71 -14.27 -5.38
N TYR A 33 8.70 -13.53 -4.96
CA TYR A 33 7.84 -12.77 -5.87
C TYR A 33 7.89 -11.28 -5.52
N VAL A 34 8.06 -10.43 -6.53
CA VAL A 34 8.04 -8.97 -6.36
C VAL A 34 6.59 -8.52 -6.29
N THR A 35 6.16 -8.14 -5.10
CA THR A 35 4.78 -7.70 -4.82
C THR A 35 4.66 -6.17 -4.93
N SER A 36 3.43 -5.67 -4.93
CA SER A 36 3.13 -4.24 -4.87
C SER A 36 3.78 -3.53 -3.67
N PHE A 37 4.04 -4.23 -2.56
CA PHE A 37 4.79 -3.69 -1.42
C PHE A 37 6.23 -3.31 -1.79
N HIS A 38 6.95 -4.16 -2.53
CA HIS A 38 8.33 -3.87 -2.94
C HIS A 38 8.41 -2.66 -3.88
N PHE A 39 7.42 -2.52 -4.78
CA PHE A 39 7.32 -1.33 -5.63
C PHE A 39 7.01 -0.08 -4.81
N LEU A 40 6.10 -0.19 -3.83
CA LEU A 40 5.77 0.94 -2.96
C LEU A 40 6.99 1.43 -2.18
N ASP A 41 7.76 0.51 -1.60
CA ASP A 41 8.97 0.83 -0.84
C ASP A 41 9.99 1.58 -1.72
N HIS A 42 10.24 1.06 -2.94
CA HIS A 42 11.08 1.73 -3.93
C HIS A 42 10.59 3.14 -4.30
N PHE A 43 9.29 3.31 -4.51
CA PHE A 43 8.72 4.62 -4.88
C PHE A 43 8.73 5.61 -3.70
N LEU A 44 8.56 5.12 -2.48
CA LEU A 44 8.71 5.93 -1.28
C LEU A 44 10.14 6.46 -1.17
N ASP A 45 11.14 5.61 -1.35
CA ASP A 45 12.55 6.03 -1.35
C ASP A 45 12.82 7.07 -2.43
N ALA A 46 12.33 6.86 -3.66
CA ALA A 46 12.44 7.83 -4.74
C ALA A 46 11.78 9.17 -4.40
N SER A 47 10.65 9.15 -3.67
CA SER A 47 9.93 10.35 -3.27
C SER A 47 10.67 11.22 -2.24
N PHE A 48 11.59 10.62 -1.47
CA PHE A 48 12.35 11.31 -0.42
C PHE A 48 13.68 11.89 -0.91
N THR A 49 14.24 11.39 -2.00
CA THR A 49 15.57 11.78 -2.50
C THR A 49 15.66 13.26 -2.90
N MET A 50 14.54 13.92 -3.17
CA MET A 50 14.47 15.33 -3.61
C MET A 50 14.67 16.38 -2.51
N SER A 51 14.71 15.98 -1.25
CA SER A 51 14.88 16.95 -0.13
C SER A 51 16.34 17.34 0.12
N ILE A 52 17.29 16.85 -0.69
CA ILE A 52 18.73 17.03 -0.48
C ILE A 52 19.33 17.87 -1.62
N SER A 53 18.93 19.10 -1.75
CA SER A 53 19.61 20.05 -2.65
C SER A 53 20.31 21.21 -1.94
N SER A 54 20.58 21.10 -0.63
CA SER A 54 21.44 22.06 0.07
C SER A 54 22.51 21.35 0.91
N ASP A 55 23.75 21.64 0.59
CA ASP A 55 24.98 21.00 1.05
C ASP A 55 25.33 21.12 2.56
N ASN A 56 24.44 21.54 3.44
CA ASN A 56 24.81 21.90 4.81
C ASN A 56 23.97 21.31 5.96
N ASP A 57 23.07 20.37 5.75
CA ASP A 57 22.25 19.84 6.86
C ASP A 57 22.50 18.35 7.12
N LEU A 58 23.29 18.09 8.19
CA LEU A 58 23.39 16.74 8.81
C LEU A 58 22.03 16.24 9.34
N ASP A 59 21.06 17.11 9.50
CA ASP A 59 19.67 16.80 9.91
C ASP A 59 18.80 16.27 8.75
N ALA A 60 19.31 16.32 7.51
CA ALA A 60 18.60 15.86 6.32
C ALA A 60 18.27 14.36 6.34
N ALA A 61 18.97 13.55 7.14
CA ALA A 61 18.64 12.12 7.32
C ALA A 61 17.31 11.89 8.04
N THR A 62 16.89 12.84 8.89
CA THR A 62 15.64 12.77 9.65
C THR A 62 14.44 13.22 8.82
N VAL A 63 14.67 14.02 7.78
CA VAL A 63 13.61 14.51 6.87
C VAL A 63 13.19 13.45 5.85
N ARG A 64 13.99 12.38 5.69
CA ARG A 64 13.81 11.35 4.65
C ARG A 64 12.63 10.40 4.87
N TYR A 65 12.11 10.29 6.06
CA TYR A 65 11.03 9.36 6.38
C TYR A 65 9.80 10.10 6.91
N ASN A 66 8.72 10.07 6.14
CA ASN A 66 7.43 10.56 6.61
C ASN A 66 6.57 9.36 7.08
N PRO A 67 6.52 9.09 8.39
CA PRO A 67 5.83 7.90 8.91
C PRO A 67 4.33 7.91 8.61
N LYS A 68 3.71 9.10 8.48
CA LYS A 68 2.29 9.23 8.14
C LYS A 68 2.03 8.89 6.69
N LEU A 69 2.92 9.30 5.78
CA LEU A 69 2.84 8.96 4.36
C LEU A 69 3.03 7.46 4.17
N HIS A 70 4.05 6.89 4.81
CA HIS A 70 4.31 5.45 4.76
C HIS A 70 3.10 4.65 5.28
N ALA A 71 2.57 4.97 6.46
CA ALA A 71 1.42 4.30 7.04
C ALA A 71 0.16 4.43 6.15
N MET A 72 -0.09 5.61 5.57
CA MET A 72 -1.21 5.83 4.66
C MET A 72 -1.04 5.01 3.37
N SER A 73 0.15 4.99 2.80
CA SER A 73 0.43 4.21 1.59
C SER A 73 0.23 2.71 1.82
N LEU A 74 0.69 2.18 2.96
CA LEU A 74 0.47 0.78 3.35
C LEU A 74 -1.02 0.48 3.56
N PHE A 75 -1.75 1.38 4.22
CA PHE A 75 -3.18 1.23 4.44
C PHE A 75 -3.95 1.14 3.12
N ILE A 76 -3.64 2.03 2.16
CA ILE A 76 -4.26 2.01 0.84
C ILE A 76 -3.87 0.74 0.08
N LEU A 77 -2.61 0.33 0.15
CA LEU A 77 -2.13 -0.87 -0.53
C LEU A 77 -2.79 -2.14 0.02
N GLU A 78 -2.93 -2.26 1.35
CA GLU A 78 -3.64 -3.39 1.96
C GLU A 78 -5.13 -3.37 1.61
N THR A 79 -5.72 -2.19 1.47
CA THR A 79 -7.10 -2.05 0.98
C THR A 79 -7.24 -2.53 -0.46
N ALA A 80 -6.24 -2.28 -1.32
CA ALA A 80 -6.24 -2.73 -2.71
C ALA A 80 -6.35 -4.26 -2.84
N LEU A 81 -5.77 -5.02 -1.90
CA LEU A 81 -5.87 -6.49 -1.87
C LEU A 81 -7.32 -6.99 -1.65
N LEU A 82 -8.20 -6.15 -1.13
CA LEU A 82 -9.60 -6.48 -0.89
C LEU A 82 -10.50 -6.19 -2.10
N ILE A 83 -9.91 -5.66 -3.20
CA ILE A 83 -10.65 -5.24 -4.39
C ILE A 83 -10.43 -6.28 -5.51
N PRO A 84 -11.43 -7.14 -5.81
CA PRO A 84 -11.25 -8.22 -6.78
C PRO A 84 -10.88 -7.76 -8.19
N SER A 85 -11.34 -6.58 -8.60
CA SER A 85 -11.03 -6.03 -9.94
C SER A 85 -9.56 -5.62 -10.13
N LEU A 86 -8.77 -5.57 -9.05
CA LEU A 86 -7.35 -5.26 -9.10
C LEU A 86 -6.44 -6.50 -9.25
N VAL A 87 -7.00 -7.71 -9.23
CA VAL A 87 -6.22 -8.97 -9.28
C VAL A 87 -5.36 -9.06 -10.56
N ASP A 88 -5.87 -8.60 -11.69
CA ASP A 88 -5.17 -8.64 -12.99
C ASP A 88 -4.38 -7.35 -13.29
N VAL A 89 -4.35 -6.39 -12.36
CA VAL A 89 -3.62 -5.13 -12.52
C VAL A 89 -2.17 -5.33 -12.07
N LYS A 90 -1.23 -4.70 -12.79
CA LYS A 90 0.19 -4.77 -12.45
C LYS A 90 0.45 -4.24 -11.04
N ASP A 91 1.19 -4.99 -10.25
CA ASP A 91 1.60 -4.63 -8.88
C ASP A 91 2.24 -3.24 -8.79
N SER A 92 3.10 -2.89 -9.78
CA SER A 92 3.73 -1.57 -9.86
C SER A 92 2.74 -0.44 -10.08
N LEU A 93 1.66 -0.66 -10.84
CA LEU A 93 0.62 0.34 -11.07
C LEU A 93 -0.25 0.54 -9.82
N ILE A 94 -0.58 -0.55 -9.11
CA ILE A 94 -1.30 -0.49 -7.83
C ILE A 94 -0.47 0.30 -6.81
N ALA A 95 0.83 0.00 -6.70
CA ALA A 95 1.74 0.69 -5.77
C ALA A 95 1.87 2.19 -6.08
N ALA A 96 2.03 2.55 -7.37
CA ALA A 96 2.10 3.94 -7.81
C ALA A 96 0.79 4.71 -7.49
N SER A 97 -0.35 4.09 -7.77
CA SER A 97 -1.68 4.66 -7.49
C SER A 97 -1.93 4.83 -6.00
N ALA A 98 -1.51 3.86 -5.19
CA ALA A 98 -1.61 3.92 -3.73
C ALA A 98 -0.75 5.06 -3.16
N LEU A 99 0.49 5.21 -3.63
CA LEU A 99 1.37 6.30 -3.21
C LEU A 99 0.83 7.67 -3.65
N TYR A 100 0.34 7.79 -4.89
CA TYR A 100 -0.28 9.01 -5.38
C TYR A 100 -1.42 9.47 -4.47
N LEU A 101 -2.35 8.56 -4.18
CA LEU A 101 -3.50 8.84 -3.33
C LEU A 101 -3.07 9.16 -1.88
N ALA A 102 -2.09 8.45 -1.34
CA ALA A 102 -1.55 8.72 -0.01
C ALA A 102 -0.93 10.11 0.08
N ARG A 103 -0.17 10.55 -0.92
CA ARG A 103 0.41 11.89 -0.98
C ARG A 103 -0.66 12.98 -1.05
N ALA A 104 -1.71 12.75 -1.82
CA ALA A 104 -2.86 13.65 -1.91
C ALA A 104 -3.58 13.79 -0.55
N ILE A 105 -3.81 12.69 0.15
CA ILE A 105 -4.50 12.66 1.45
C ILE A 105 -3.64 13.30 2.56
N VAL A 106 -2.36 12.98 2.59
CA VAL A 106 -1.44 13.49 3.63
C VAL A 106 -1.04 14.94 3.37
N GLY A 107 -1.15 15.41 2.13
CA GLY A 107 -0.78 16.77 1.73
C GLY A 107 0.75 16.94 1.66
N VAL A 108 1.46 16.00 1.06
CA VAL A 108 2.92 16.02 0.95
C VAL A 108 3.36 16.63 -0.38
N GLY A 109 4.08 17.78 -0.29
CA GLY A 109 4.66 18.47 -1.42
C GLY A 109 3.67 19.35 -2.19
N GLU A 110 4.20 20.30 -2.97
CA GLU A 110 3.40 21.15 -3.86
C GLU A 110 2.88 20.39 -5.08
N VAL A 111 3.68 19.44 -5.57
CA VAL A 111 3.33 18.56 -6.69
C VAL A 111 3.15 17.15 -6.17
N ILE A 112 1.94 16.60 -6.31
CA ILE A 112 1.59 15.25 -5.82
C ILE A 112 2.42 14.19 -6.53
N TRP A 113 2.61 14.31 -7.86
CA TRP A 113 3.35 13.36 -8.68
C TRP A 113 4.38 14.11 -9.53
N ASN A 114 5.63 14.06 -9.11
CA ASN A 114 6.73 14.81 -9.72
C ASN A 114 7.51 13.95 -10.73
N ASP A 115 8.39 14.59 -11.50
CA ASP A 115 9.21 13.95 -12.55
C ASP A 115 10.03 12.77 -12.04
N GLN A 116 10.49 12.80 -10.80
CA GLN A 116 11.21 11.69 -10.17
C GLN A 116 10.32 10.46 -10.03
N LEU A 117 9.11 10.65 -9.51
CA LEU A 117 8.14 9.55 -9.38
C LEU A 117 7.74 9.02 -10.75
N VAL A 118 7.55 9.89 -11.75
CA VAL A 118 7.33 9.47 -13.14
C VAL A 118 8.52 8.65 -13.64
N HIS A 119 9.76 9.13 -13.40
CA HIS A 119 10.95 8.42 -13.85
C HIS A 119 11.10 7.03 -13.24
N HIS A 120 10.88 6.89 -11.93
CA HIS A 120 11.03 5.62 -11.22
C HIS A 120 9.87 4.65 -11.45
N SER A 121 8.64 5.16 -11.50
CA SER A 121 7.45 4.32 -11.69
C SER A 121 7.16 4.00 -13.15
N ARG A 122 7.56 4.88 -14.08
CA ARG A 122 7.20 4.87 -15.49
C ARG A 122 5.70 5.11 -15.73
N TYR A 123 5.01 5.70 -14.77
CA TYR A 123 3.60 6.04 -14.90
C TYR A 123 3.40 7.55 -14.81
N GLU A 124 2.64 8.08 -15.78
CA GLU A 124 2.05 9.41 -15.71
C GLU A 124 0.75 9.35 -14.89
N VAL A 125 0.26 10.51 -14.47
CA VAL A 125 -0.94 10.62 -13.64
C VAL A 125 -2.16 10.02 -14.34
N GLU A 126 -2.26 10.21 -15.66
CA GLU A 126 -3.35 9.70 -16.52
C GLU A 126 -3.41 8.16 -16.50
N ASN A 127 -2.25 7.50 -16.42
CA ASN A 127 -2.18 6.04 -16.36
C ASN A 127 -2.76 5.47 -15.06
N MET A 128 -2.75 6.26 -14.00
CA MET A 128 -3.17 5.86 -12.66
C MET A 128 -4.62 6.27 -12.34
N SER A 129 -5.22 7.16 -13.12
CA SER A 129 -6.48 7.84 -12.81
C SER A 129 -7.62 6.88 -12.45
N GLU A 130 -7.78 5.81 -13.22
CA GLU A 130 -8.82 4.81 -12.99
C GLU A 130 -8.62 4.07 -11.66
N ILE A 131 -7.39 3.63 -11.40
CA ILE A 131 -7.05 2.89 -10.16
C ILE A 131 -7.15 3.81 -8.94
N VAL A 132 -6.68 5.05 -9.05
CA VAL A 132 -6.78 6.06 -7.99
C VAL A 132 -8.24 6.32 -7.64
N SER A 133 -9.09 6.50 -8.64
CA SER A 133 -10.53 6.73 -8.45
C SER A 133 -11.21 5.53 -7.78
N LEU A 134 -10.85 4.32 -8.20
CA LEU A 134 -11.36 3.08 -7.61
C LEU A 134 -10.94 2.94 -6.14
N LEU A 135 -9.64 3.13 -5.84
CA LEU A 135 -9.11 3.08 -4.47
C LEU A 135 -9.79 4.13 -3.58
N HIS A 136 -9.91 5.37 -4.07
CA HIS A 136 -10.57 6.45 -3.34
C HIS A 136 -12.03 6.12 -3.02
N HIS A 137 -12.78 5.60 -4.00
CA HIS A 137 -14.15 5.18 -3.80
C HIS A 137 -14.27 4.10 -2.71
N PHE A 138 -13.40 3.09 -2.75
CA PHE A 138 -13.37 2.03 -1.73
C PHE A 138 -13.07 2.57 -0.34
N LEU A 139 -12.08 3.46 -0.23
CA LEU A 139 -11.70 4.06 1.05
C LEU A 139 -12.84 4.85 1.69
N GLN A 140 -13.63 5.58 0.90
CA GLN A 140 -14.78 6.34 1.40
C GLN A 140 -15.89 5.44 1.98
N HIS A 141 -15.97 4.19 1.52
CA HIS A 141 -17.00 3.23 1.94
C HIS A 141 -16.49 2.19 2.96
N MET A 142 -15.25 2.33 3.44
CA MET A 142 -14.67 1.37 4.39
C MET A 142 -15.31 1.44 5.78
N GLU A 143 -15.67 2.62 6.27
CA GLU A 143 -16.10 2.85 7.66
C GLU A 143 -17.44 2.18 7.98
N GLY A 144 -18.13 1.59 7.18
CA GLY A 144 -19.37 0.84 7.46
C GLY A 144 -19.29 -0.62 7.01
N ASN A 145 -18.18 -1.04 6.44
CA ASN A 145 -18.09 -2.36 5.85
C ASN A 145 -17.42 -3.36 6.80
N GLU A 146 -18.18 -4.35 7.26
CA GLU A 146 -17.66 -5.37 8.18
C GLU A 146 -16.51 -6.18 7.60
N ASN A 147 -16.48 -6.41 6.28
CA ASN A 147 -15.41 -7.14 5.60
C ASN A 147 -14.07 -6.40 5.61
N MET A 148 -14.10 -5.07 5.68
CA MET A 148 -12.91 -4.22 5.72
C MET A 148 -12.51 -3.82 7.15
N ARG A 149 -13.27 -4.26 8.15
CA ARG A 149 -13.09 -3.88 9.55
C ARG A 149 -11.74 -4.29 10.13
N ALA A 150 -11.15 -5.37 9.64
CA ALA A 150 -9.85 -5.87 10.11
C ALA A 150 -8.73 -4.89 9.72
N THR A 151 -8.63 -4.51 8.45
CA THR A 151 -7.66 -3.54 7.93
C THR A 151 -7.86 -2.17 8.60
N TRP A 152 -9.11 -1.69 8.69
CA TRP A 152 -9.42 -0.45 9.41
C TRP A 152 -8.90 -0.47 10.84
N LYS A 153 -9.19 -1.51 11.62
CA LYS A 153 -8.76 -1.63 13.01
C LYS A 153 -7.24 -1.70 13.14
N ARG A 154 -6.56 -2.42 12.25
CA ARG A 154 -5.10 -2.55 12.24
C ARG A 154 -4.43 -1.19 12.13
N PHE A 155 -4.87 -0.38 11.17
CA PHE A 155 -4.26 0.93 10.90
C PHE A 155 -4.81 2.08 11.76
N ASN A 156 -5.91 1.86 12.49
CA ASN A 156 -6.50 2.85 13.39
C ASN A 156 -5.87 2.79 14.79
N THR A 157 -4.55 2.79 14.86
CA THR A 157 -3.74 2.74 16.09
C THR A 157 -2.69 3.84 16.09
N ALA A 158 -2.10 4.11 17.26
CA ALA A 158 -1.05 5.10 17.40
C ALA A 158 0.19 4.80 16.56
N ASP A 159 0.54 3.52 16.42
CA ASP A 159 1.68 3.04 15.63
C ASP A 159 1.53 3.39 14.14
N TYR A 160 0.31 3.44 13.64
CA TYR A 160 -0.04 3.85 12.28
C TYR A 160 -0.64 5.25 12.20
N HIS A 161 -0.45 6.09 13.22
CA HIS A 161 -0.89 7.49 13.25
C HIS A 161 -2.37 7.70 12.96
N PHE A 162 -3.22 6.70 13.23
CA PHE A 162 -4.67 6.75 12.99
C PHE A 162 -5.03 7.16 11.56
N VAL A 163 -4.24 6.71 10.57
CA VAL A 163 -4.43 7.12 9.17
C VAL A 163 -5.82 6.89 8.57
N PRO A 164 -6.59 5.83 8.94
CA PRO A 164 -7.95 5.67 8.43
C PRO A 164 -8.88 6.84 8.75
N GLN A 165 -8.71 7.49 9.91
CA GLN A 165 -9.52 8.64 10.30
C GLN A 165 -9.35 9.85 9.38
N LYS A 166 -8.21 9.96 8.68
CA LYS A 166 -7.96 11.03 7.72
C LYS A 166 -8.72 10.84 6.42
N VAL A 167 -9.05 9.62 6.07
CA VAL A 167 -9.82 9.30 4.87
C VAL A 167 -11.26 9.80 5.01
N SER A 168 -11.83 9.69 6.21
CA SER A 168 -13.19 10.18 6.51
C SER A 168 -13.34 11.71 6.36
N ILE A 169 -12.21 12.46 6.34
CA ILE A 169 -12.16 13.92 6.25
C ILE A 169 -11.87 14.37 4.80
N LEU A 170 -11.66 13.44 3.88
CA LEU A 170 -11.38 13.78 2.48
C LEU A 170 -12.56 14.57 1.90
N PRO A 171 -12.29 15.74 1.32
CA PRO A 171 -13.29 16.41 0.52
C PRO A 171 -13.73 15.49 -0.63
N SER A 172 -15.04 15.37 -0.82
CA SER A 172 -15.62 14.65 -1.97
C SER A 172 -15.18 15.23 -3.34
N ASP A 173 -14.57 16.39 -3.30
CA ASP A 173 -14.09 17.21 -4.43
C ASP A 173 -12.57 17.22 -4.57
N LEU A 174 -11.84 16.27 -3.91
CA LEU A 174 -10.44 16.04 -4.25
C LEU A 174 -10.41 15.81 -5.77
N LYS A 175 -9.91 16.82 -6.51
CA LYS A 175 -9.75 16.71 -7.96
C LYS A 175 -8.70 15.63 -8.22
N LEU A 176 -9.18 14.41 -8.27
CA LEU A 176 -8.41 13.29 -8.79
C LEU A 176 -8.30 13.47 -10.30
N PRO A 177 -7.21 13.05 -10.90
CA PRO A 177 -6.96 13.21 -12.33
C PRO A 177 -8.03 12.55 -13.19
#